data_8bc9d5ab252a32b4bb8dbbc7fb07bb4d
#
_entry.id   8bc9d5ab252a32b4bb8dbbc7fb07bb4d
#
_cell.length_a   1.000
_cell.length_b   1.000
_cell.length_c   1.000
_cell.angle_alpha   90.00
_cell.angle_beta   90.00
_cell.angle_gamma   90.00
#
_symmetry.space_group_name_H-M   'P 1'
#
loop_
_entity.id
_entity.type
_entity.pdbx_description
1 polymer ?
#
loop_
_entity_poly.entity_id
_entity_poly.type
_entity_poly.pdbx_seq_one_letter_code
_entity_poly.pdbx_strand_id
1 'polypeptide(L)'
;MLSNGPGDPADNIEVIENLKKIMNMGKPLFGICLGHQLLALANGFKTEKLKYGHRGTNQPVQNLETGRVYISSQNHGYAVVSSTIDPEIADEYFNNVNDRTCEGVRYKKIPAFSVQFHPEANGG
;
A
#
# COMPACT_ATOMS: atom_id res chain seq x y z
N MET A 1 -8.92 0.89 10.27
CA MET A 1 -7.59 1.22 9.75
C MET A 1 -6.57 0.24 10.31
N LEU A 2 -5.62 -0.16 9.48
CA LEU A 2 -4.58 -1.10 9.87
C LEU A 2 -3.28 -0.35 10.13
N SER A 3 -2.58 -0.73 11.18
CA SER A 3 -1.35 -0.05 11.58
C SER A 3 -0.11 -0.85 11.22
N ASN A 4 1.05 -0.21 11.39
CA ASN A 4 2.36 -0.81 11.15
C ASN A 4 2.68 -1.97 12.08
N GLY A 5 3.55 -2.87 11.59
CA GLY A 5 4.18 -3.89 12.39
C GLY A 5 5.48 -4.33 11.72
N PRO A 6 6.41 -4.93 12.48
CA PRO A 6 7.64 -5.45 11.90
C PRO A 6 7.42 -6.77 11.18
N GLY A 7 8.39 -7.15 10.35
CA GLY A 7 8.43 -8.45 9.71
C GLY A 7 7.78 -8.50 8.34
N ASP A 8 7.69 -9.70 7.81
CA ASP A 8 7.11 -9.93 6.48
C ASP A 8 5.59 -9.85 6.55
N PRO A 9 4.95 -8.96 5.77
CA PRO A 9 3.49 -8.86 5.79
C PRO A 9 2.79 -10.16 5.41
N ALA A 10 3.40 -11.01 4.58
CA ALA A 10 2.80 -12.29 4.19
C ALA A 10 2.66 -13.28 5.34
N ASP A 11 3.37 -13.07 6.45
CA ASP A 11 3.27 -13.91 7.64
C ASP A 11 1.98 -13.66 8.45
N ASN A 12 1.25 -12.60 8.13
CA ASN A 12 0.01 -12.23 8.82
C ASN A 12 -1.21 -12.91 8.20
N ILE A 13 -1.19 -14.24 8.13
CA ILE A 13 -2.19 -15.04 7.41
C ILE A 13 -3.60 -14.79 7.94
N GLU A 14 -3.76 -14.76 9.26
CA GLU A 14 -5.08 -14.57 9.89
C GLU A 14 -5.68 -13.21 9.52
N VAL A 15 -4.87 -12.16 9.55
CA VAL A 15 -5.32 -10.81 9.21
C VAL A 15 -5.69 -10.75 7.73
N ILE A 16 -4.89 -11.37 6.87
CA ILE A 16 -5.16 -11.41 5.42
C ILE A 16 -6.50 -12.11 5.15
N GLU A 17 -6.76 -13.24 5.81
CA GLU A 17 -8.02 -13.96 5.65
C GLU A 17 -9.21 -13.14 6.13
N ASN A 18 -9.05 -12.40 7.23
CA ASN A 18 -10.10 -11.52 7.75
C ASN A 18 -10.37 -10.36 6.77
N LEU A 19 -9.33 -9.82 6.15
CA LEU A 19 -9.48 -8.76 5.15
C LEU A 19 -10.23 -9.24 3.92
N LYS A 20 -10.00 -10.47 3.47
CA LYS A 20 -10.75 -11.06 2.37
C LYS A 20 -12.24 -11.09 2.68
N LYS A 21 -12.60 -11.44 3.90
CA LYS A 21 -14.01 -11.47 4.33
C LYS A 21 -14.62 -10.07 4.35
N ILE A 22 -13.89 -9.09 4.85
CA ILE A 22 -14.36 -7.70 4.90
C ILE A 22 -14.54 -7.15 3.50
N MET A 23 -13.61 -7.43 2.58
CA MET A 23 -13.71 -6.98 1.20
C MET A 23 -14.91 -7.58 0.48
N ASN A 24 -15.23 -8.84 0.77
CA ASN A 24 -16.42 -9.48 0.19
C ASN A 24 -17.72 -8.86 0.67
N MET A 25 -17.68 -8.14 1.79
CA MET A 25 -18.84 -7.41 2.31
C MET A 25 -19.03 -6.05 1.63
N GLY A 26 -18.08 -5.61 0.81
CA GLY A 26 -18.16 -4.34 0.09
C GLY A 26 -18.02 -3.10 0.96
N LYS A 27 -17.49 -3.23 2.16
CA LYS A 27 -17.33 -2.09 3.07
C LYS A 27 -16.13 -1.22 2.70
N PRO A 28 -16.19 0.10 2.96
CA PRO A 28 -15.04 0.97 2.72
C PRO A 28 -13.84 0.58 3.57
N LEU A 29 -12.65 0.58 2.95
CA LEU A 29 -11.41 0.23 3.62
C LEU A 29 -10.32 1.24 3.27
N PHE A 30 -9.48 1.55 4.25
CA PHE A 30 -8.30 2.38 4.02
C PHE A 30 -7.12 1.74 4.74
N GLY A 31 -6.07 1.37 3.98
CA GLY A 31 -4.87 0.77 4.54
C GLY A 31 -3.70 1.72 4.50
N ILE A 32 -2.95 1.78 5.60
CA ILE A 32 -1.75 2.61 5.71
C ILE A 32 -0.56 1.71 6.04
N CYS A 33 0.53 1.84 5.30
CA CYS A 33 1.79 1.13 5.51
C CYS A 33 1.60 -0.39 5.52
N LEU A 34 1.69 -1.07 6.67
CA LEU A 34 1.44 -2.51 6.73
C LEU A 34 0.03 -2.86 6.25
N GLY A 35 -0.96 -2.03 6.57
CA GLY A 35 -2.33 -2.23 6.10
C GLY A 35 -2.45 -2.20 4.58
N HIS A 36 -1.70 -1.33 3.92
CA HIS A 36 -1.61 -1.29 2.47
C HIS A 36 -1.09 -2.61 1.91
N GLN A 37 -0.04 -3.15 2.50
CA GLN A 37 0.55 -4.41 2.07
C GLN A 37 -0.39 -5.59 2.32
N LEU A 38 -1.05 -5.62 3.47
CA LEU A 38 -2.00 -6.68 3.81
C LEU A 38 -3.22 -6.69 2.89
N LEU A 39 -3.73 -5.51 2.52
CA LEU A 39 -4.82 -5.40 1.55
C LEU A 39 -4.40 -5.96 0.19
N ALA A 40 -3.19 -5.65 -0.26
CA ALA A 40 -2.68 -6.17 -1.53
C ALA A 40 -2.59 -7.70 -1.50
N LEU A 41 -2.07 -8.26 -0.41
CA LEU A 41 -1.98 -9.70 -0.24
C LEU A 41 -3.36 -10.38 -0.21
N ALA A 42 -4.35 -9.72 0.42
CA ALA A 42 -5.71 -10.22 0.47
C ALA A 42 -6.36 -10.30 -0.93
N ASN A 43 -5.87 -9.51 -1.87
CA ASN A 43 -6.35 -9.51 -3.26
C ASN A 43 -5.52 -10.39 -4.19
N GLY A 44 -4.57 -11.15 -3.65
CA GLY A 44 -3.74 -12.03 -4.44
C GLY A 44 -2.51 -11.35 -5.04
N PHE A 45 -2.27 -10.10 -4.72
CA PHE A 45 -1.05 -9.40 -5.15
C PHE A 45 0.12 -9.85 -4.28
N LYS A 46 1.34 -9.49 -4.66
CA LYS A 46 2.53 -9.96 -3.95
C LYS A 46 3.32 -8.79 -3.36
N THR A 47 4.06 -9.08 -2.32
CA THR A 47 5.01 -8.14 -1.72
C THR A 47 6.41 -8.69 -1.84
N GLU A 48 7.41 -7.79 -1.81
CA GLU A 48 8.81 -8.20 -1.82
C GLU A 48 9.60 -7.35 -0.85
N LYS A 49 10.71 -7.91 -0.35
CA LYS A 49 11.62 -7.18 0.51
C LYS A 49 12.45 -6.23 -0.31
N LEU A 50 12.50 -4.97 0.11
CA LEU A 50 13.33 -3.95 -0.54
C LEU A 50 14.78 -4.11 -0.10
N LYS A 51 15.71 -3.88 -1.03
CA LYS A 51 17.13 -3.97 -0.72
C LYS A 51 17.56 -2.96 0.34
N TYR A 52 17.04 -1.74 0.26
CA TYR A 52 17.41 -0.67 1.20
C TYR A 52 16.25 -0.18 2.04
N GLY A 53 15.01 -0.50 1.69
CA GLY A 53 13.83 0.01 2.38
C GLY A 53 13.64 1.51 2.20
N HIS A 54 12.48 1.99 2.62
CA HIS A 54 12.17 3.42 2.63
C HIS A 54 12.00 3.86 4.07
N ARG A 55 12.88 4.76 4.54
CA ARG A 55 12.85 5.27 5.90
C ARG A 55 13.12 6.77 5.89
N GLY A 56 12.50 7.46 6.85
CA GLY A 56 12.69 8.88 7.01
C GLY A 56 11.53 9.72 6.49
N THR A 57 11.74 11.04 6.48
CA THR A 57 10.69 12.01 6.21
C THR A 57 10.73 12.60 4.79
N ASN A 58 11.69 12.19 3.97
CA ASN A 58 11.91 12.80 2.66
C ASN A 58 11.74 11.78 1.53
N GLN A 59 10.63 11.02 1.56
CA GLN A 59 10.33 10.06 0.51
C GLN A 59 9.36 10.68 -0.49
N PRO A 60 9.80 10.96 -1.72
CA PRO A 60 8.91 11.57 -2.71
C PRO A 60 7.98 10.51 -3.32
N VAL A 61 6.68 10.79 -3.26
CA VAL A 61 5.66 9.92 -3.86
C VAL A 61 4.86 10.73 -4.87
N GLN A 62 4.55 10.11 -6.01
CA GLN A 62 3.81 10.77 -7.08
C GLN A 62 2.42 10.17 -7.21
N ASN A 63 1.41 11.04 -7.23
CA ASN A 63 0.05 10.65 -7.57
C ASN A 63 -0.01 10.43 -9.08
N LEU A 64 -0.33 9.20 -9.50
CA LEU A 64 -0.30 8.83 -10.91
C LEU A 64 -1.48 9.38 -11.71
N GLU A 65 -2.55 9.80 -11.04
CA GLU A 65 -3.69 10.44 -11.71
C GLU A 65 -3.44 11.91 -12.02
N THR A 66 -2.83 12.62 -11.08
CA THR A 66 -2.63 14.07 -11.19
C THR A 66 -1.21 14.46 -11.60
N GLY A 67 -0.25 13.55 -11.44
CA GLY A 67 1.16 13.82 -11.65
C GLY A 67 1.83 14.60 -10.52
N ARG A 68 1.08 14.93 -9.47
CA ARG A 68 1.59 15.73 -8.36
C ARG A 68 2.51 14.90 -7.46
N VAL A 69 3.60 15.51 -7.01
CA VAL A 69 4.57 14.85 -6.12
C VAL A 69 4.39 15.40 -4.71
N TYR A 70 4.40 14.47 -3.74
CA TYR A 70 4.33 14.80 -2.31
C TYR A 70 5.56 14.27 -1.62
N ILE A 71 6.02 14.96 -0.58
CA ILE A 71 7.07 14.44 0.29
C ILE A 71 6.39 13.76 1.47
N SER A 72 6.76 12.50 1.73
CA SER A 72 6.09 11.68 2.72
C SER A 72 7.06 11.11 3.74
N SER A 73 6.52 10.67 4.88
CA SER A 73 7.25 9.95 5.91
C SER A 73 7.00 8.47 5.76
N GLN A 74 8.05 7.66 5.73
CA GLN A 74 7.95 6.22 5.54
C GLN A 74 8.94 5.47 6.43
N ASN A 75 8.54 4.26 6.80
CA ASN A 75 9.41 3.35 7.54
C ASN A 75 8.97 1.92 7.24
N HIS A 76 9.45 1.36 6.12
CA HIS A 76 9.09 0.01 5.72
C HIS A 76 10.22 -0.64 4.94
N GLY A 77 10.31 -1.98 5.06
CA GLY A 77 11.30 -2.78 4.34
C GLY A 77 10.68 -3.63 3.23
N TYR A 78 9.36 -3.60 3.08
CA TYR A 78 8.64 -4.38 2.07
C TYR A 78 7.78 -3.46 1.21
N ALA A 79 7.50 -3.88 -0.01
CA ALA A 79 6.65 -3.12 -0.95
C ALA A 79 5.77 -4.06 -1.75
N VAL A 80 4.63 -3.56 -2.19
CA VAL A 80 3.75 -4.29 -3.12
C VAL A 80 4.42 -4.31 -4.49
N VAL A 81 4.46 -5.49 -5.11
CA VAL A 81 5.05 -5.65 -6.43
C VAL A 81 4.05 -5.18 -7.49
N SER A 82 4.34 -4.05 -8.13
CA SER A 82 3.41 -3.39 -9.08
C SER A 82 2.96 -4.32 -10.20
N SER A 83 3.85 -5.16 -10.70
CA SER A 83 3.53 -6.08 -11.80
C SER A 83 2.52 -7.17 -11.42
N THR A 84 2.28 -7.36 -10.12
CA THR A 84 1.31 -8.36 -9.64
C THR A 84 -0.09 -7.77 -9.44
N ILE A 85 -0.24 -6.45 -9.55
CA ILE A 85 -1.54 -5.80 -9.40
C ILE A 85 -2.39 -6.09 -10.63
N ASP A 86 -3.51 -6.77 -10.41
CA ASP A 86 -4.44 -7.09 -11.48
C ASP A 86 -5.25 -5.83 -11.83
N PRO A 87 -5.14 -5.31 -13.07
CA PRO A 87 -5.83 -4.08 -13.46
C PRO A 87 -7.35 -4.19 -13.43
N GLU A 88 -7.90 -5.40 -13.44
CA GLU A 88 -9.34 -5.59 -13.29
C GLU A 88 -9.80 -5.43 -11.84
N ILE A 89 -8.88 -5.58 -10.89
CA ILE A 89 -9.16 -5.49 -9.45
C ILE A 89 -8.80 -4.12 -8.91
N ALA A 90 -7.66 -3.57 -9.32
CA ALA A 90 -7.13 -2.34 -8.75
C ALA A 90 -6.16 -1.64 -9.69
N ASP A 91 -5.91 -0.36 -9.41
CA ASP A 91 -4.90 0.43 -10.11
C ASP A 91 -3.85 0.90 -9.13
N GLU A 92 -2.60 0.97 -9.59
CA GLU A 92 -1.55 1.65 -8.85
C GLU A 92 -1.86 3.14 -8.84
N TYR A 93 -1.90 3.74 -7.66
CA TYR A 93 -2.36 5.10 -7.47
C TYR A 93 -1.22 6.07 -7.14
N PHE A 94 -0.22 5.60 -6.38
CA PHE A 94 1.00 6.34 -6.07
C PHE A 94 2.21 5.46 -6.34
N ASN A 95 3.32 6.09 -6.75
CA ASN A 95 4.61 5.39 -6.77
C ASN A 95 5.70 6.29 -6.20
N ASN A 96 6.82 5.67 -5.81
CA ASN A 96 7.99 6.40 -5.35
C ASN A 96 8.72 6.98 -6.56
N VAL A 97 9.06 8.27 -6.49
CA VAL A 97 9.69 8.96 -7.61
C VAL A 97 11.10 8.41 -7.88
N ASN A 98 11.80 7.97 -6.82
CA ASN A 98 13.19 7.53 -6.93
C ASN A 98 13.33 6.13 -7.52
N ASP A 99 12.54 5.17 -7.06
CA ASP A 99 12.70 3.76 -7.45
C ASP A 99 11.47 3.13 -8.07
N ARG A 100 10.40 3.90 -8.27
CA ARG A 100 9.14 3.46 -8.87
C ARG A 100 8.41 2.37 -8.09
N THR A 101 8.75 2.21 -6.81
CA THR A 101 8.04 1.27 -5.93
C THR A 101 6.58 1.68 -5.79
N CYS A 102 5.67 0.71 -5.71
CA CYS A 102 4.26 0.99 -5.49
C CYS A 102 4.06 1.65 -4.12
N GLU A 103 3.44 2.81 -4.11
CA GLU A 103 3.22 3.58 -2.89
C GLU A 103 1.73 3.74 -2.56
N GLY A 104 0.86 3.28 -3.44
CA GLY A 104 -0.58 3.33 -3.19
C GLY A 104 -1.37 2.57 -4.23
N VAL A 105 -2.51 2.01 -3.81
CA VAL A 105 -3.39 1.21 -4.66
C VAL A 105 -4.83 1.66 -4.43
N ARG A 106 -5.58 1.81 -5.52
CA ARG A 106 -7.02 2.08 -5.47
C ARG A 106 -7.76 0.87 -6.00
N TYR A 107 -8.66 0.32 -5.20
CA TYR A 107 -9.44 -0.85 -5.57
C TYR A 107 -10.71 -0.45 -6.31
N LYS A 108 -11.09 -1.25 -7.33
CA LYS A 108 -12.19 -0.89 -8.22
C LYS A 108 -13.55 -1.39 -7.79
N LYS A 109 -13.62 -2.58 -7.20
CA LYS A 109 -14.89 -3.24 -6.87
C LYS A 109 -15.50 -2.78 -5.57
N ILE A 110 -14.68 -2.21 -4.67
CA ILE A 110 -15.13 -1.71 -3.38
C ILE A 110 -14.53 -0.32 -3.15
N PRO A 111 -15.14 0.51 -2.29
CA PRO A 111 -14.57 1.83 -2.00
C PRO A 111 -13.37 1.68 -1.04
N ALA A 112 -12.26 1.20 -1.57
CA ALA A 112 -11.06 0.96 -0.79
C ALA A 112 -9.84 1.52 -1.51
N PHE A 113 -8.92 2.05 -0.72
CA PHE A 113 -7.61 2.43 -1.23
C PHE A 113 -6.59 2.30 -0.11
N SER A 114 -5.32 2.28 -0.48
CA SER A 114 -4.25 2.13 0.49
C SER A 114 -3.03 2.93 0.06
N VAL A 115 -2.25 3.36 1.04
CA VAL A 115 -0.99 4.07 0.80
C VAL A 115 0.10 3.46 1.66
N GLN A 116 1.32 3.40 1.13
CA GLN A 116 2.47 2.88 1.85
C GLN A 116 3.00 3.89 2.87
N PHE A 117 2.87 5.15 2.57
CA PHE A 117 3.36 6.23 3.42
C PHE A 117 2.31 6.62 4.47
N HIS A 118 2.73 7.46 5.42
CA HIS A 118 1.85 8.00 6.46
C HIS A 118 1.36 9.39 6.04
N PRO A 119 0.14 9.51 5.50
CA PRO A 119 -0.33 10.79 4.95
C PRO A 119 -0.43 11.89 5.98
N GLU A 120 -0.71 11.57 7.23
CA GLU A 120 -0.79 12.57 8.30
C GLU A 120 0.57 13.13 8.71
N ALA A 121 1.67 12.46 8.33
CA ALA A 121 3.00 12.85 8.78
C ALA A 121 3.55 14.08 8.08
N ASN A 122 3.00 14.46 6.94
CA ASN A 122 3.49 15.62 6.21
C ASN A 122 2.63 16.87 6.38
N GLY A 123 1.75 16.85 7.36
CA GLY A 123 0.97 18.03 7.72
C GLY A 123 -0.19 18.33 6.78
N GLY A 124 -0.59 17.37 6.01
CA GLY A 124 -1.77 17.63 5.22
C GLY A 124 -1.71 17.16 3.83
#